data_fe998f340b6ec43ee4185bfd009d8fa1
#
_entry.id   fe998f340b6ec43ee4185bfd009d8fa1
#
_cell.length_a   1.000
_cell.length_b   1.000
_cell.length_c   1.000
_cell.angle_alpha   90.00
_cell.angle_beta   90.00
_cell.angle_gamma   90.00
#
_symmetry.space_group_name_H-M   'P 1'
#
loop_
_entity.id
_entity.type
_entity.pdbx_description
1 polymer ?
#
loop_
_entity_poly.entity_id
_entity_poly.type
_entity_poly.pdbx_seq_one_letter_code
_entity_poly.pdbx_strand_id
1 'polypeptide(L)'
;VGFLNMAGGYEARSRFFKGCIPPKSVSLVKSEDTPSNECLVFEGFMDFLSAVTLGVTGNADCLVLNSVANVEKAAELLDGYGRIGCFLDRDEAGRRTLDALAKRYGARVADRSSLYDGCKDLNEYLQRTTKKQKNNHLKIEEQ
;
A
#
# COMPACT_ATOMS: atom_id res chain seq x y z
N VAL A 1 14.83 -7.84 3.68
CA VAL A 1 13.46 -8.09 4.16
C VAL A 1 12.71 -8.88 3.11
N GLY A 2 12.02 -9.93 3.54
CA GLY A 2 11.13 -10.73 2.71
C GLY A 2 9.68 -10.54 3.17
N PHE A 3 8.76 -10.41 2.22
CA PHE A 3 7.34 -10.25 2.45
C PHE A 3 6.56 -11.35 1.74
N LEU A 4 5.93 -12.23 2.51
CA LEU A 4 5.25 -13.43 2.01
C LEU A 4 4.01 -13.06 1.20
N ASN A 5 3.83 -13.70 0.05
CA ASN A 5 2.58 -13.62 -0.71
C ASN A 5 1.68 -14.86 -0.52
N MET A 6 0.47 -14.79 -1.04
CA MET A 6 -0.55 -15.83 -0.86
C MET A 6 -0.24 -17.15 -1.59
N ALA A 7 0.68 -17.15 -2.54
CA ALA A 7 1.09 -18.35 -3.27
C ALA A 7 2.33 -19.03 -2.69
N GLY A 8 2.88 -18.51 -1.58
CA GLY A 8 4.07 -19.03 -0.92
C GLY A 8 5.39 -18.48 -1.46
N GLY A 9 5.35 -17.51 -2.36
CA GLY A 9 6.51 -16.75 -2.79
C GLY A 9 6.79 -15.55 -1.88
N TYR A 10 7.89 -14.84 -2.14
CA TYR A 10 8.31 -13.68 -1.36
C TYR A 10 8.65 -12.51 -2.25
N GLU A 11 8.21 -11.31 -1.84
CA GLU A 11 8.82 -10.06 -2.30
C GLU A 11 10.03 -9.79 -1.41
N ALA A 12 11.19 -9.59 -2.02
CA ALA A 12 12.44 -9.36 -1.30
C ALA A 12 12.97 -7.96 -1.55
N ARG A 13 13.41 -7.30 -0.50
CA ARG A 13 13.96 -5.95 -0.57
C ARG A 13 15.14 -5.76 0.37
N SER A 14 16.21 -5.21 -0.17
CA SER A 14 17.32 -4.65 0.60
C SER A 14 17.64 -3.25 0.07
N ARG A 15 18.63 -2.62 0.66
CA ARG A 15 19.13 -1.33 0.16
C ARG A 15 19.55 -1.38 -1.32
N PHE A 16 20.04 -2.54 -1.77
CA PHE A 16 20.64 -2.73 -3.10
C PHE A 16 19.88 -3.68 -4.00
N PHE A 17 18.81 -4.31 -3.51
CA PHE A 17 18.12 -5.36 -4.24
C PHE A 17 16.62 -5.25 -4.07
N LYS A 18 15.90 -5.43 -5.18
CA LYS A 18 14.46 -5.64 -5.23
C LYS A 18 14.18 -6.81 -6.16
N GLY A 19 13.46 -7.81 -5.66
CA GLY A 19 13.13 -8.98 -6.47
C GLY A 19 11.99 -9.78 -5.87
N CYS A 20 11.63 -10.84 -6.55
CA CYS A 20 10.59 -11.78 -6.14
C CYS A 20 11.13 -13.19 -6.17
N ILE A 21 10.90 -13.94 -5.09
CA ILE A 21 11.08 -15.38 -5.06
C ILE A 21 9.74 -16.00 -5.46
N PRO A 22 9.67 -16.70 -6.60
CA PRO A 22 8.43 -17.28 -7.13
C PRO A 22 7.73 -18.22 -6.14
N PRO A 23 6.42 -18.44 -6.31
CA PRO A 23 5.53 -17.85 -7.30
C PRO A 23 5.13 -16.42 -6.99
N LYS A 24 4.85 -15.61 -8.03
CA LYS A 24 4.36 -14.23 -7.90
C LYS A 24 2.88 -14.21 -7.54
N SER A 25 2.50 -13.43 -6.55
CA SER A 25 1.11 -13.23 -6.16
C SER A 25 0.96 -11.99 -5.27
N VAL A 26 -0.29 -11.69 -4.93
CA VAL A 26 -0.65 -10.67 -3.96
C VAL A 26 -0.38 -11.14 -2.53
N SER A 27 -0.30 -10.19 -1.59
CA SER A 27 -0.25 -10.47 -0.16
C SER A 27 -1.50 -9.89 0.51
N LEU A 28 -2.13 -10.63 1.41
CA LEU A 28 -3.28 -10.18 2.17
C LEU A 28 -2.96 -10.27 3.66
N VAL A 29 -3.06 -9.12 4.34
CA VAL A 29 -2.87 -9.01 5.79
C VAL A 29 -4.23 -8.71 6.41
N LYS A 30 -4.75 -9.67 7.15
CA LYS A 30 -6.02 -9.54 7.86
C LYS A 30 -5.86 -8.70 9.12
N SER A 31 -6.88 -7.89 9.43
CA SER A 31 -7.00 -7.26 10.73
C SER A 31 -7.10 -8.33 11.84
N GLU A 32 -6.54 -8.04 13.01
CA GLU A 32 -6.67 -8.91 14.20
C GLU A 32 -8.09 -8.88 14.80
N ASP A 33 -8.85 -7.86 14.48
CA ASP A 33 -10.23 -7.70 14.94
C ASP A 33 -11.20 -8.55 14.10
N THR A 34 -12.48 -8.51 14.46
CA THR A 34 -13.58 -9.15 13.72
C THR A 34 -13.53 -8.85 12.24
N PRO A 35 -14.16 -9.68 11.37
CA PRO A 35 -14.11 -9.49 9.91
C PRO A 35 -14.31 -8.04 9.50
N SER A 36 -13.32 -7.46 8.81
CA SER A 36 -13.37 -6.09 8.35
C SER A 36 -14.20 -5.98 7.07
N ASN A 37 -15.02 -4.92 6.98
CA ASN A 37 -15.74 -4.56 5.75
C ASN A 37 -14.91 -3.64 4.84
N GLU A 38 -13.71 -3.27 5.26
CA GLU A 38 -12.81 -2.39 4.52
C GLU A 38 -11.51 -3.10 4.18
N CYS A 39 -11.06 -2.92 2.95
CA CYS A 39 -9.74 -3.35 2.51
C CYS A 39 -8.97 -2.16 1.93
N LEU A 40 -7.74 -1.98 2.39
CA LEU A 40 -6.81 -1.00 1.83
C LEU A 40 -5.89 -1.69 0.83
N VAL A 41 -5.72 -1.09 -0.34
CA VAL A 41 -4.94 -1.64 -1.45
C VAL A 41 -3.67 -0.82 -1.64
N PHE A 42 -2.54 -1.51 -1.65
CA PHE A 42 -1.20 -0.95 -1.86
C PHE A 42 -0.54 -1.58 -3.07
N GLU A 43 0.25 -0.82 -3.79
CA GLU A 43 1.00 -1.34 -4.95
C GLU A 43 2.19 -2.21 -4.52
N GLY A 44 2.94 -1.76 -3.51
CA GLY A 44 4.09 -2.47 -2.96
C GLY A 44 4.08 -2.56 -1.43
N PHE A 45 4.82 -3.51 -0.87
CA PHE A 45 4.82 -3.74 0.57
C PHE A 45 5.50 -2.61 1.37
N MET A 46 6.38 -1.80 0.75
CA MET A 46 6.99 -0.64 1.42
C MET A 46 5.94 0.43 1.70
N ASP A 47 4.97 0.62 0.82
CA ASP A 47 3.84 1.53 1.05
C ASP A 47 2.91 1.01 2.14
N PHE A 48 2.65 -0.29 2.18
CA PHE A 48 1.92 -0.94 3.27
C PHE A 48 2.60 -0.71 4.62
N LEU A 49 3.91 -0.95 4.72
CA LEU A 49 4.66 -0.70 5.95
C LEU A 49 4.66 0.78 6.34
N SER A 50 4.70 1.67 5.37
CA SER A 50 4.57 3.12 5.59
C SER A 50 3.21 3.49 6.16
N ALA A 51 2.13 2.89 5.66
CA ALA A 51 0.78 3.08 6.19
C ALA A 51 0.64 2.60 7.64
N VAL A 52 1.23 1.46 7.97
CA VAL A 52 1.28 0.96 9.35
C VAL A 52 2.02 1.94 10.26
N THR A 53 3.18 2.42 9.81
CA THR A 53 3.99 3.40 10.56
C THR A 53 3.25 4.72 10.79
N LEU A 54 2.51 5.19 9.78
CA LEU A 54 1.69 6.41 9.87
C LEU A 54 0.39 6.22 10.69
N GLY A 55 0.03 4.97 11.02
CA GLY A 55 -1.19 4.67 11.77
C GLY A 55 -2.48 4.87 10.98
N VAL A 56 -2.45 4.77 9.65
CA VAL A 56 -3.63 5.03 8.78
C VAL A 56 -4.37 3.76 8.36
N THR A 57 -3.95 2.59 8.81
CA THR A 57 -4.60 1.32 8.45
C THR A 57 -5.86 1.01 9.26
N GLY A 58 -5.99 1.55 10.47
CA GLY A 58 -7.14 1.29 11.35
C GLY A 58 -7.41 -0.21 11.50
N ASN A 59 -8.67 -0.60 11.40
CA ASN A 59 -9.12 -2.00 11.47
C ASN A 59 -9.37 -2.61 10.08
N ALA A 60 -8.83 -2.00 9.03
CA ALA A 60 -8.97 -2.50 7.68
C ALA A 60 -8.05 -3.70 7.43
N ASP A 61 -8.51 -4.63 6.60
CA ASP A 61 -7.61 -5.59 5.97
C ASP A 61 -6.75 -4.86 4.94
N CYS A 62 -5.56 -5.36 4.66
CA CYS A 62 -4.63 -4.74 3.73
C CYS A 62 -4.21 -5.73 2.65
N LEU A 63 -4.41 -5.34 1.40
CA LEU A 63 -4.01 -6.10 0.22
C LEU A 63 -2.84 -5.41 -0.46
N VAL A 64 -1.74 -6.11 -0.65
CA VAL A 64 -0.58 -5.63 -1.37
C VAL A 64 -0.52 -6.34 -2.72
N LEU A 65 -0.55 -5.57 -3.80
CA LEU A 65 -0.54 -6.12 -5.17
C LEU A 65 0.81 -6.78 -5.49
N ASN A 66 1.90 -6.25 -4.96
CA ASN A 66 3.28 -6.63 -5.26
C ASN A 66 3.70 -6.33 -6.72
N SER A 67 2.75 -6.22 -7.61
CA SER A 67 2.90 -5.75 -9.00
C SER A 67 1.52 -5.37 -9.53
N VAL A 68 1.45 -4.35 -10.38
CA VAL A 68 0.20 -3.98 -11.07
C VAL A 68 -0.32 -5.12 -11.97
N ALA A 69 0.56 -6.03 -12.41
CA ALA A 69 0.18 -7.22 -13.15
C ALA A 69 -0.68 -8.21 -12.33
N ASN A 70 -0.68 -8.09 -11.01
CA ASN A 70 -1.46 -8.96 -10.12
C ASN A 70 -2.87 -8.43 -9.82
N VAL A 71 -3.32 -7.36 -10.47
CA VAL A 71 -4.63 -6.75 -10.20
C VAL A 71 -5.80 -7.72 -10.39
N GLU A 72 -5.71 -8.61 -11.37
CA GLU A 72 -6.74 -9.64 -11.61
C GLU A 72 -6.82 -10.64 -10.45
N LYS A 73 -5.69 -11.02 -9.88
CA LYS A 73 -5.64 -11.90 -8.69
C LYS A 73 -6.23 -11.21 -7.46
N ALA A 74 -6.06 -9.89 -7.36
CA ALA A 74 -6.63 -9.09 -6.28
C ALA A 74 -8.15 -8.97 -6.39
N ALA A 75 -8.68 -8.91 -7.61
CA ALA A 75 -10.07 -8.60 -7.87
C ALA A 75 -11.03 -9.57 -7.14
N GLU A 76 -10.78 -10.87 -7.19
CA GLU A 76 -11.62 -11.85 -6.51
C GLU A 76 -11.61 -11.68 -4.99
N LEU A 77 -10.45 -11.33 -4.43
CA LEU A 77 -10.31 -11.11 -2.98
C LEU A 77 -11.07 -9.86 -2.50
N LEU A 78 -11.20 -8.85 -3.36
CA LEU A 78 -11.87 -7.60 -3.04
C LEU A 78 -13.39 -7.66 -3.14
N ASP A 79 -13.94 -8.67 -3.80
CA ASP A 79 -15.39 -8.79 -4.05
C ASP A 79 -16.23 -8.73 -2.75
N GLY A 80 -15.71 -9.27 -1.66
CA GLY A 80 -16.39 -9.33 -0.36
C GLY A 80 -16.34 -8.05 0.48
N TYR A 81 -15.58 -7.03 0.07
CA TYR A 81 -15.43 -5.81 0.86
C TYR A 81 -16.40 -4.72 0.40
N GLY A 82 -17.05 -4.06 1.36
CA GLY A 82 -17.94 -2.95 1.10
C GLY A 82 -17.22 -1.63 0.85
N ARG A 83 -16.00 -1.48 1.33
CA ARG A 83 -15.14 -0.31 1.12
C ARG A 83 -13.74 -0.74 0.72
N ILE A 84 -13.21 -0.09 -0.30
CA ILE A 84 -11.89 -0.37 -0.86
C ILE A 84 -11.13 0.97 -0.95
N GLY A 85 -10.16 1.17 -0.06
CA GLY A 85 -9.33 2.38 -0.04
C GLY A 85 -8.01 2.14 -0.78
N CYS A 86 -7.70 2.93 -1.80
CA CYS A 86 -6.54 2.72 -2.65
C CYS A 86 -5.42 3.71 -2.34
N PHE A 87 -4.27 3.18 -1.93
CA PHE A 87 -3.00 3.88 -1.78
C PHE A 87 -2.03 3.46 -2.88
N LEU A 88 -2.34 3.84 -4.12
CA LEU A 88 -1.57 3.47 -5.30
C LEU A 88 -0.56 4.56 -5.66
N ASP A 89 0.46 4.21 -6.44
CA ASP A 89 1.46 5.15 -6.91
C ASP A 89 0.82 6.25 -7.76
N ARG A 90 1.33 7.47 -7.64
CA ARG A 90 0.87 8.64 -8.41
C ARG A 90 1.59 8.70 -9.76
N ASP A 91 1.51 7.63 -10.50
CA ASP A 91 2.02 7.50 -11.85
C ASP A 91 0.93 6.92 -12.78
N GLU A 92 1.27 6.72 -14.04
CA GLU A 92 0.32 6.22 -15.03
C GLU A 92 -0.15 4.79 -14.72
N ALA A 93 0.75 3.92 -14.26
CA ALA A 93 0.41 2.54 -13.90
C ALA A 93 -0.54 2.48 -12.69
N GLY A 94 -0.28 3.29 -11.68
CA GLY A 94 -1.16 3.41 -10.51
C GLY A 94 -2.54 3.94 -10.86
N ARG A 95 -2.61 4.92 -11.76
CA ARG A 95 -3.89 5.48 -12.24
C ARG A 95 -4.70 4.45 -13.00
N ARG A 96 -4.07 3.69 -13.91
CA ARG A 96 -4.76 2.61 -14.65
C ARG A 96 -5.30 1.53 -13.72
N THR A 97 -4.54 1.19 -12.68
CA THR A 97 -4.96 0.22 -11.66
C THR A 97 -6.17 0.75 -10.88
N LEU A 98 -6.14 2.02 -10.46
CA LEU A 98 -7.26 2.67 -9.79
C LEU A 98 -8.51 2.68 -10.69
N ASP A 99 -8.37 3.03 -11.96
CA ASP A 99 -9.46 3.05 -12.93
C ASP A 99 -10.06 1.66 -13.13
N ALA A 100 -9.24 0.62 -13.22
CA ALA A 100 -9.70 -0.76 -13.34
C ALA A 100 -10.51 -1.22 -12.11
N LEU A 101 -10.04 -0.88 -10.91
CA LEU A 101 -10.76 -1.19 -9.67
C LEU A 101 -12.08 -0.38 -9.57
N ALA A 102 -12.05 0.90 -9.93
CA ALA A 102 -13.25 1.74 -9.93
C ALA A 102 -14.29 1.26 -10.95
N LYS A 103 -13.86 0.79 -12.10
CA LYS A 103 -14.74 0.21 -13.13
C LYS A 103 -15.46 -1.05 -12.61
N ARG A 104 -14.77 -1.90 -11.84
CA ARG A 104 -15.34 -3.14 -11.30
C ARG A 104 -16.21 -2.90 -10.07
N TYR A 105 -15.78 -2.05 -9.16
CA TYR A 105 -16.38 -1.89 -7.83
C TYR A 105 -17.15 -0.58 -7.62
N GLY A 106 -17.04 0.37 -8.53
CA GLY A 106 -17.80 1.62 -8.50
C GLY A 106 -17.59 2.42 -7.23
N ALA A 107 -18.69 2.81 -6.59
CA ALA A 107 -18.69 3.66 -5.41
C ALA A 107 -18.00 3.06 -4.17
N ARG A 108 -17.69 1.77 -4.16
CA ARG A 108 -16.92 1.12 -3.08
C ARG A 108 -15.45 1.53 -3.08
N VAL A 109 -14.92 2.02 -4.20
CA VAL A 109 -13.52 2.42 -4.35
C VAL A 109 -13.35 3.88 -3.97
N ALA A 110 -12.38 4.16 -3.10
CA ALA A 110 -11.94 5.50 -2.73
C ALA A 110 -10.44 5.64 -3.03
N ASP A 111 -10.08 6.68 -3.78
CA ASP A 111 -8.68 7.08 -3.97
C ASP A 111 -8.19 7.81 -2.70
N ARG A 112 -7.18 7.26 -2.06
CA ARG A 112 -6.55 7.82 -0.86
C ARG A 112 -5.22 8.52 -1.14
N SER A 113 -4.85 8.70 -2.40
CA SER A 113 -3.55 9.27 -2.80
C SER A 113 -3.37 10.74 -2.42
N SER A 114 -4.45 11.45 -2.06
CA SER A 114 -4.36 12.83 -1.56
C SER A 114 -3.52 12.97 -0.29
N LEU A 115 -3.40 11.91 0.51
CA LEU A 115 -2.55 11.89 1.71
C LEU A 115 -1.08 12.19 1.38
N TYR A 116 -0.59 11.73 0.25
CA TYR A 116 0.80 11.91 -0.19
C TYR A 116 0.92 12.79 -1.43
N ASP A 117 0.11 13.84 -1.48
CA ASP A 117 0.17 14.82 -2.56
C ASP A 117 1.57 15.44 -2.66
N GLY A 118 2.07 15.61 -3.90
CA GLY A 118 3.44 16.03 -4.17
C GLY A 118 4.51 14.92 -4.04
N CYS A 119 4.12 13.70 -3.68
CA CYS A 119 4.99 12.52 -3.65
C CYS A 119 4.49 11.47 -4.64
N LYS A 120 5.40 10.60 -5.10
CA LYS A 120 5.03 9.51 -6.01
C LYS A 120 4.18 8.46 -5.30
N ASP A 121 4.56 8.13 -4.07
CA ASP A 121 3.95 7.08 -3.27
C ASP A 121 3.98 7.42 -1.77
N LEU A 122 3.33 6.57 -0.97
CA LEU A 122 3.21 6.74 0.46
C LEU A 122 4.57 6.60 1.18
N ASN A 123 5.44 5.73 0.70
CA ASN A 123 6.77 5.56 1.26
C ASN A 123 7.63 6.82 1.12
N GLU A 124 7.60 7.48 -0.04
CA GLU A 124 8.26 8.76 -0.26
C GLU A 124 7.72 9.84 0.69
N TYR A 125 6.42 9.90 0.86
CA TYR A 125 5.78 10.82 1.81
C TYR A 125 6.26 10.61 3.24
N LEU A 126 6.30 9.37 3.72
CA LEU A 126 6.80 9.04 5.05
C LEU A 126 8.26 9.47 5.22
N GLN A 127 9.12 9.19 4.25
CA GLN A 127 10.54 9.56 4.30
C GLN A 127 10.72 11.07 4.36
N ARG A 128 9.98 11.85 3.57
CA ARG A 128 10.03 13.32 3.57
C ARG A 128 9.56 13.91 4.89
N THR A 129 8.47 13.38 5.44
CA THR A 129 7.91 13.83 6.73
C THR A 129 8.88 13.57 7.87
N THR A 130 9.51 12.40 7.92
CA THR A 130 10.51 12.04 8.93
C THR A 130 11.74 12.94 8.86
N LYS A 131 12.23 13.27 7.67
CA LYS A 131 13.37 14.19 7.48
C LYS A 131 13.03 15.60 7.97
N LYS A 132 11.85 16.12 7.68
CA LYS A 132 11.41 17.44 8.17
C LYS A 132 11.36 17.50 9.68
N GLN A 133 10.83 16.47 10.34
CA GLN A 133 10.78 16.38 11.80
C GLN A 133 12.19 16.40 12.44
N LYS A 134 13.13 15.62 11.89
CA LYS A 134 14.51 15.61 12.36
C LYS A 134 15.19 16.98 12.23
N ASN A 135 15.01 17.64 11.09
CA ASN A 135 15.60 18.96 10.86
C ASN A 135 15.02 20.04 11.78
N ASN A 136 13.73 19.96 12.08
CA ASN A 136 13.10 20.89 13.02
C ASN A 136 13.59 20.65 14.47
N HIS A 137 13.80 19.41 14.87
CA HIS A 137 14.33 19.06 16.19
C HIS A 137 15.75 19.60 16.39
N LEU A 138 16.61 19.40 15.40
CA LEU A 138 17.99 19.92 15.42
C LEU A 138 18.04 21.45 15.55
N LYS A 139 17.14 22.17 14.87
CA LYS A 139 17.06 23.64 14.96
C LYS A 139 16.61 24.15 16.32
N ILE A 140 15.82 23.37 17.06
CA ILE A 140 15.37 23.72 18.42
C ILE A 140 16.51 23.51 19.43
N GLU A 141 17.32 22.47 19.25
CA GLU A 141 18.44 22.18 20.13
C GLU A 141 19.62 23.16 19.95
N GLU A 142 19.74 23.83 18.80
CA GLU A 142 20.75 24.87 18.53
C GLU A 142 20.35 26.27 19.04
N GLN A 143 19.17 26.47 19.55
CA GLN A 143 18.66 27.73 20.12
C GLN A 143 18.76 27.72 21.65
#